data_b28c9b9a3c8153815cd4cc52f59170d6
#
_entry.id   b28c9b9a3c8153815cd4cc52f59170d6
#
_cell.length_a   1.000
_cell.length_b   1.000
_cell.length_c   1.000
_cell.angle_alpha   90.00
_cell.angle_beta   90.00
_cell.angle_gamma   90.00
#
_symmetry.space_group_name_H-M   'P 1'
#
loop_
_entity.id
_entity.type
_entity.pdbx_description
1 polymer ?
#
loop_
_entity_poly.entity_id
_entity_poly.type
_entity_poly.pdbx_seq_one_letter_code
_entity_poly.pdbx_strand_id
1 'polypeptide(L)'
;MVSIAGLERLRIFRILGILLATAIACFSIIYFSIPIQDTQQAQFDVILVLGNPAKDDGSIGAEAKSRLLEGIRQYQAGVAPRLLLTGGAVTNRFVEAQVMMQFARSQGVPASALLMEDRSRNTIQSAFYTYQLMQAHDWTSALVVSSPTHIRRASLIFSHYPLAWRMDAAPWPPDYRFWTVLWLWTSEIGYTSYGRIFGFPNAGQYLPHTHFSVPRL
;
A
#
# COMPACT_ATOMS: atom_id res chain seq x y z
N MET A 1 55.02 -1.84 1.66
CA MET A 1 54.69 -0.64 0.85
C MET A 1 53.31 -0.87 0.23
N VAL A 2 52.30 -0.07 0.59
CA VAL A 2 50.98 -0.12 -0.06
C VAL A 2 51.17 0.51 -1.45
N SER A 3 50.78 -0.23 -2.50
CA SER A 3 50.84 0.26 -3.88
C SER A 3 49.97 1.50 -4.05
N ILE A 4 50.41 2.52 -4.78
CA ILE A 4 49.63 3.71 -5.12
C ILE A 4 48.27 3.30 -5.74
N ALA A 5 48.25 2.30 -6.61
CA ALA A 5 47.03 1.73 -7.19
C ALA A 5 46.08 1.12 -6.12
N GLY A 6 46.61 0.61 -5.01
CA GLY A 6 45.79 0.11 -3.89
C GLY A 6 45.09 1.24 -3.13
N LEU A 7 45.78 2.37 -2.93
CA LEU A 7 45.22 3.55 -2.28
C LEU A 7 44.11 4.21 -3.15
N GLU A 8 44.32 4.29 -4.42
CA GLU A 8 43.30 4.84 -5.36
C GLU A 8 42.04 3.96 -5.38
N ARG A 9 42.18 2.64 -5.46
CA ARG A 9 41.04 1.71 -5.38
C ARG A 9 40.27 1.90 -4.07
N LEU A 10 41.00 2.00 -2.92
CA LEU A 10 40.33 2.23 -1.64
C LEU A 10 39.61 3.57 -1.56
N ARG A 11 40.13 4.64 -2.17
CA ARG A 11 39.43 5.93 -2.28
C ARG A 11 38.17 5.82 -3.12
N ILE A 12 38.24 5.15 -4.27
CA ILE A 12 37.07 4.94 -5.13
C ILE A 12 35.99 4.16 -4.39
N PHE A 13 36.33 3.05 -3.71
CA PHE A 13 35.35 2.29 -2.92
C PHE A 13 34.72 3.13 -1.80
N ARG A 14 35.50 3.99 -1.11
CA ARG A 14 34.96 4.90 -0.09
C ARG A 14 34.00 5.91 -0.69
N ILE A 15 34.35 6.52 -1.82
CA ILE A 15 33.45 7.48 -2.52
C ILE A 15 32.16 6.80 -2.95
N LEU A 16 32.24 5.63 -3.59
CA LEU A 16 31.08 4.86 -4.00
C LEU A 16 30.20 4.45 -2.80
N GLY A 17 30.82 4.06 -1.69
CA GLY A 17 30.11 3.74 -0.44
C GLY A 17 29.38 4.94 0.14
N ILE A 18 30.00 6.13 0.15
CA ILE A 18 29.37 7.37 0.61
C ILE A 18 28.20 7.75 -0.33
N LEU A 19 28.41 7.69 -1.63
CA LEU A 19 27.34 8.00 -2.60
C LEU A 19 26.14 7.07 -2.44
N LEU A 20 26.38 5.77 -2.27
CA LEU A 20 25.32 4.79 -2.04
C LEU A 20 24.59 5.06 -0.73
N ALA A 21 25.31 5.31 0.36
CA ALA A 21 24.72 5.62 1.67
C ALA A 21 23.88 6.89 1.61
N THR A 22 24.37 7.93 0.91
CA THR A 22 23.63 9.18 0.70
C THR A 22 22.38 8.95 -0.12
N ALA A 23 22.44 8.17 -1.20
CA ALA A 23 21.28 7.82 -1.99
C ALA A 23 20.22 7.07 -1.15
N ILE A 24 20.63 6.06 -0.38
CA ILE A 24 19.73 5.32 0.53
C ILE A 24 19.07 6.28 1.53
N ALA A 25 19.85 7.17 2.15
CA ALA A 25 19.32 8.16 3.09
C ALA A 25 18.30 9.09 2.43
N CYS A 26 18.62 9.65 1.26
CA CYS A 26 17.70 10.51 0.49
C CYS A 26 16.39 9.79 0.16
N PHE A 27 16.44 8.58 -0.38
CA PHE A 27 15.25 7.80 -0.70
C PHE A 27 14.43 7.47 0.55
N SER A 28 15.08 7.15 1.67
CA SER A 28 14.41 6.91 2.95
C SER A 28 13.71 8.18 3.45
N ILE A 29 14.37 9.33 3.42
CA ILE A 29 13.77 10.61 3.81
C ILE A 29 12.54 10.92 2.94
N ILE A 30 12.65 10.77 1.61
CA ILE A 30 11.54 10.98 0.68
C ILE A 30 10.36 10.05 1.03
N TYR A 31 10.62 8.78 1.27
CA TYR A 31 9.62 7.79 1.61
C TYR A 31 8.93 8.11 2.95
N PHE A 32 9.72 8.32 4.02
CA PHE A 32 9.17 8.55 5.36
C PHE A 32 8.51 9.92 5.54
N SER A 33 8.75 10.88 4.64
CA SER A 33 8.05 12.17 4.63
C SER A 33 6.65 12.11 4.00
N ILE A 34 6.22 10.99 3.41
CA ILE A 34 4.85 10.81 2.91
C ILE A 34 3.91 10.66 4.12
N PRO A 35 2.88 11.52 4.27
CA PRO A 35 1.92 11.37 5.36
C PRO A 35 1.14 10.07 5.21
N ILE A 36 0.66 9.50 6.31
CA ILE A 36 -0.17 8.28 6.31
C ILE A 36 -1.63 8.57 6.66
N GLN A 37 -1.99 9.82 6.78
CA GLN A 37 -3.37 10.28 7.02
C GLN A 37 -3.51 11.75 6.61
N ASP A 38 -4.71 12.15 6.24
CA ASP A 38 -5.10 13.54 6.02
C ASP A 38 -6.21 13.99 6.99
N THR A 39 -6.71 13.06 7.81
CA THR A 39 -7.79 13.30 8.76
C THR A 39 -7.49 12.71 10.14
N GLN A 40 -8.07 13.31 11.18
CA GLN A 40 -8.04 12.80 12.56
C GLN A 40 -9.34 12.06 12.95
N GLN A 41 -10.20 11.75 11.98
CA GLN A 41 -11.44 11.02 12.23
C GLN A 41 -11.17 9.66 12.87
N ALA A 42 -12.04 9.28 13.82
CA ALA A 42 -12.02 7.97 14.46
C ALA A 42 -12.95 6.96 13.77
N GLN A 43 -13.97 7.46 13.06
CA GLN A 43 -14.95 6.66 12.32
C GLN A 43 -14.94 7.04 10.84
N PHE A 44 -15.19 6.07 9.99
CA PHE A 44 -15.15 6.19 8.54
C PHE A 44 -16.41 5.59 7.90
N ASP A 45 -16.70 5.94 6.66
CA ASP A 45 -17.82 5.34 5.92
C ASP A 45 -17.52 3.89 5.55
N VAL A 46 -16.24 3.58 5.29
CA VAL A 46 -15.79 2.26 4.86
C VAL A 46 -14.37 1.94 5.32
N ILE A 47 -14.10 0.66 5.61
CA ILE A 47 -12.75 0.12 5.72
C ILE A 47 -12.39 -0.50 4.37
N LEU A 48 -11.38 0.05 3.72
CA LEU A 48 -10.85 -0.43 2.46
C LEU A 48 -9.67 -1.35 2.71
N VAL A 49 -9.76 -2.62 2.31
CA VAL A 49 -8.66 -3.58 2.42
C VAL A 49 -8.02 -3.77 1.05
N LEU A 50 -6.77 -3.33 0.92
CA LEU A 50 -6.03 -3.47 -0.34
C LEU A 50 -5.62 -4.91 -0.61
N GLY A 51 -5.85 -5.36 -1.84
CA GLY A 51 -5.53 -6.70 -2.31
C GLY A 51 -4.05 -7.05 -2.27
N ASN A 52 -3.79 -8.33 -2.35
CA ASN A 52 -2.49 -8.93 -2.54
C ASN A 52 -2.71 -10.32 -3.15
N PRO A 53 -1.81 -10.82 -4.01
CA PRO A 53 -2.02 -12.06 -4.73
C PRO A 53 -2.49 -13.25 -3.91
N ALA A 54 -3.51 -13.94 -4.41
CA ALA A 54 -3.89 -15.25 -3.92
C ALA A 54 -2.80 -16.28 -4.26
N LYS A 55 -2.74 -17.38 -3.53
CA LYS A 55 -1.87 -18.52 -3.87
C LYS A 55 -2.35 -19.23 -5.13
N ASP A 56 -1.50 -20.02 -5.74
CA ASP A 56 -1.81 -20.75 -6.97
C ASP A 56 -2.90 -21.82 -6.81
N ASP A 57 -3.16 -22.25 -5.57
CA ASP A 57 -4.26 -23.14 -5.20
C ASP A 57 -5.58 -22.39 -4.93
N GLY A 58 -5.59 -21.07 -5.04
CA GLY A 58 -6.75 -20.20 -4.78
C GLY A 58 -6.96 -19.89 -3.30
N SER A 59 -6.10 -20.34 -2.40
CA SER A 59 -6.17 -19.94 -0.99
C SER A 59 -5.62 -18.52 -0.78
N ILE A 60 -6.03 -17.87 0.31
CA ILE A 60 -5.60 -16.51 0.64
C ILE A 60 -4.09 -16.47 0.92
N GLY A 61 -3.37 -15.52 0.32
CA GLY A 61 -1.96 -15.27 0.58
C GLY A 61 -1.72 -14.71 1.98
N ALA A 62 -0.50 -14.85 2.50
CA ALA A 62 -0.17 -14.44 3.87
C ALA A 62 -0.40 -12.95 4.13
N GLU A 63 0.04 -12.08 3.22
CA GLU A 63 -0.21 -10.63 3.35
C GLU A 63 -1.69 -10.26 3.20
N ALA A 64 -2.39 -10.83 2.20
CA ALA A 64 -3.82 -10.60 2.03
C ALA A 64 -4.60 -11.00 3.29
N LYS A 65 -4.23 -12.14 3.89
CA LYS A 65 -4.81 -12.63 5.15
C LYS A 65 -4.56 -11.66 6.30
N SER A 66 -3.33 -11.19 6.47
CA SER A 66 -2.98 -10.24 7.53
C SER A 66 -3.74 -8.92 7.39
N ARG A 67 -3.78 -8.34 6.17
CA ARG A 67 -4.54 -7.12 5.88
C ARG A 67 -6.03 -7.31 6.17
N LEU A 68 -6.60 -8.43 5.74
CA LEU A 68 -8.02 -8.71 5.93
C LEU A 68 -8.38 -8.91 7.39
N LEU A 69 -7.55 -9.63 8.16
CA LEU A 69 -7.76 -9.80 9.60
C LEU A 69 -7.72 -8.46 10.34
N GLU A 70 -6.80 -7.56 9.96
CA GLU A 70 -6.76 -6.21 10.49
C GLU A 70 -8.04 -5.42 10.12
N GLY A 71 -8.47 -5.47 8.86
CA GLY A 71 -9.73 -4.86 8.43
C GLY A 71 -10.94 -5.39 9.21
N ILE A 72 -11.00 -6.70 9.45
CA ILE A 72 -12.07 -7.32 10.25
C ILE A 72 -12.00 -6.83 11.71
N ARG A 73 -10.81 -6.71 12.29
CA ARG A 73 -10.61 -6.18 13.65
C ARG A 73 -11.15 -4.74 13.76
N GLN A 74 -10.84 -3.89 12.79
CA GLN A 74 -11.34 -2.51 12.74
C GLN A 74 -12.87 -2.45 12.55
N TYR A 75 -13.43 -3.34 11.73
CA TYR A 75 -14.87 -3.47 11.55
C TYR A 75 -15.56 -3.87 12.88
N GLN A 76 -15.02 -4.87 13.57
CA GLN A 76 -15.55 -5.32 14.88
C GLN A 76 -15.41 -4.25 15.97
N ALA A 77 -14.41 -3.39 15.86
CA ALA A 77 -14.24 -2.23 16.74
C ALA A 77 -15.21 -1.06 16.41
N GLY A 78 -16.04 -1.19 15.36
CA GLY A 78 -17.00 -0.17 14.97
C GLY A 78 -16.40 1.05 14.28
N VAL A 79 -15.18 0.92 13.71
CA VAL A 79 -14.50 2.02 13.01
C VAL A 79 -15.22 2.39 11.71
N ALA A 80 -15.83 1.43 11.05
CA ALA A 80 -16.76 1.67 9.94
C ALA A 80 -17.77 0.52 9.82
N PRO A 81 -18.95 0.77 9.22
CA PRO A 81 -20.00 -0.24 9.11
C PRO A 81 -19.78 -1.26 7.98
N ARG A 82 -18.77 -1.07 7.14
CA ARG A 82 -18.55 -1.87 5.93
C ARG A 82 -17.07 -2.10 5.64
N LEU A 83 -16.81 -3.24 4.97
CA LEU A 83 -15.51 -3.62 4.40
C LEU A 83 -15.62 -3.61 2.88
N LEU A 84 -14.76 -2.86 2.21
CA LEU A 84 -14.58 -2.89 0.76
C LEU A 84 -13.25 -3.58 0.44
N LEU A 85 -13.35 -4.75 -0.21
CA LEU A 85 -12.21 -5.59 -0.56
C LEU A 85 -11.83 -5.33 -2.02
N THR A 86 -10.58 -4.98 -2.29
CA THR A 86 -10.15 -4.62 -3.64
C THR A 86 -9.06 -5.54 -4.17
N GLY A 87 -9.09 -5.84 -5.46
CA GLY A 87 -8.08 -6.59 -6.20
C GLY A 87 -8.65 -7.58 -7.19
N GLY A 88 -8.28 -7.43 -8.45
CA GLY A 88 -8.63 -8.34 -9.55
C GLY A 88 -7.74 -9.58 -9.61
N ALA A 89 -7.79 -10.30 -10.73
CA ALA A 89 -6.88 -11.40 -11.03
C ALA A 89 -5.59 -10.85 -11.67
N VAL A 90 -4.50 -10.76 -10.89
CA VAL A 90 -3.26 -10.10 -11.33
C VAL A 90 -2.16 -11.11 -11.69
N THR A 91 -1.80 -12.01 -10.78
CA THR A 91 -0.68 -12.96 -10.93
C THR A 91 -1.12 -14.35 -11.37
N ASN A 92 -2.35 -14.70 -11.09
CA ASN A 92 -2.96 -15.98 -11.43
C ASN A 92 -4.45 -15.77 -11.77
N ARG A 93 -5.22 -16.86 -11.97
CA ARG A 93 -6.64 -16.81 -12.34
C ARG A 93 -7.60 -16.39 -11.22
N PHE A 94 -7.12 -16.29 -9.98
CA PHE A 94 -7.98 -16.01 -8.83
C PHE A 94 -8.10 -14.51 -8.60
N VAL A 95 -9.34 -14.05 -8.45
CA VAL A 95 -9.66 -12.67 -8.11
C VAL A 95 -9.36 -12.44 -6.63
N GLU A 96 -8.42 -11.56 -6.32
CA GLU A 96 -7.93 -11.31 -4.96
C GLU A 96 -9.08 -10.91 -4.01
N ALA A 97 -9.92 -9.97 -4.44
CA ALA A 97 -11.06 -9.50 -3.67
C ALA A 97 -12.09 -10.61 -3.39
N GLN A 98 -12.30 -11.54 -4.34
CA GLN A 98 -13.20 -12.68 -4.17
C GLN A 98 -12.65 -13.67 -3.13
N VAL A 99 -11.36 -13.97 -3.17
CA VAL A 99 -10.70 -14.84 -2.20
C VAL A 99 -10.78 -14.21 -0.80
N MET A 100 -10.52 -12.91 -0.68
CA MET A 100 -10.67 -12.18 0.60
C MET A 100 -12.13 -12.20 1.08
N MET A 101 -13.11 -12.03 0.20
CA MET A 101 -14.52 -12.06 0.58
C MET A 101 -14.96 -13.43 1.13
N GLN A 102 -14.52 -14.51 0.50
CA GLN A 102 -14.78 -15.87 1.00
C GLN A 102 -14.19 -16.07 2.40
N PHE A 103 -12.95 -15.63 2.59
CA PHE A 103 -12.30 -15.70 3.88
C PHE A 103 -13.00 -14.82 4.94
N ALA A 104 -13.38 -13.57 4.61
CA ALA A 104 -14.10 -12.70 5.54
C ALA A 104 -15.43 -13.31 6.02
N ARG A 105 -16.17 -13.95 5.13
CA ARG A 105 -17.39 -14.68 5.47
C ARG A 105 -17.12 -15.84 6.42
N SER A 106 -16.04 -16.59 6.19
CA SER A 106 -15.64 -17.68 7.11
C SER A 106 -15.22 -17.18 8.50
N GLN A 107 -14.85 -15.90 8.62
CA GLN A 107 -14.58 -15.24 9.90
C GLN A 107 -15.84 -14.59 10.54
N GLY A 108 -17.02 -14.85 9.99
CA GLY A 108 -18.29 -14.37 10.54
C GLY A 108 -18.70 -12.95 10.13
N VAL A 109 -18.02 -12.33 9.15
CA VAL A 109 -18.45 -11.01 8.65
C VAL A 109 -19.72 -11.20 7.79
N PRO A 110 -20.83 -10.51 8.10
CA PRO A 110 -22.07 -10.65 7.36
C PRO A 110 -21.92 -10.15 5.91
N ALA A 111 -22.57 -10.84 4.98
CA ALA A 111 -22.51 -10.50 3.56
C ALA A 111 -22.96 -9.06 3.28
N SER A 112 -23.91 -8.52 4.06
CA SER A 112 -24.38 -7.14 3.95
C SER A 112 -23.35 -6.07 4.29
N ALA A 113 -22.29 -6.44 5.02
CA ALA A 113 -21.18 -5.55 5.37
C ALA A 113 -20.01 -5.64 4.37
N LEU A 114 -20.06 -6.56 3.40
CA LEU A 114 -18.97 -6.81 2.46
C LEU A 114 -19.27 -6.25 1.08
N LEU A 115 -18.35 -5.45 0.55
CA LEU A 115 -18.34 -4.99 -0.84
C LEU A 115 -17.04 -5.46 -1.50
N MET A 116 -17.07 -5.53 -2.83
CA MET A 116 -15.94 -6.01 -3.63
C MET A 116 -15.68 -5.09 -4.81
N GLU A 117 -14.40 -4.80 -5.03
CA GLU A 117 -13.86 -4.24 -6.26
C GLU A 117 -12.90 -5.28 -6.87
N ASP A 118 -13.20 -5.81 -8.02
CA ASP A 118 -12.54 -6.96 -8.63
C ASP A 118 -11.82 -6.67 -9.97
N ARG A 119 -11.76 -5.40 -10.36
CA ARG A 119 -11.24 -4.95 -11.67
C ARG A 119 -9.78 -4.51 -11.60
N SER A 120 -9.33 -4.05 -10.45
CA SER A 120 -8.01 -3.45 -10.29
C SER A 120 -6.88 -4.46 -10.46
N ARG A 121 -5.81 -4.03 -11.11
CA ARG A 121 -4.59 -4.82 -11.36
C ARG A 121 -3.34 -4.22 -10.71
N ASN A 122 -3.47 -3.10 -10.05
CA ASN A 122 -2.41 -2.40 -9.31
C ASN A 122 -3.04 -1.37 -8.36
N THR A 123 -2.23 -0.80 -7.47
CA THR A 123 -2.69 0.13 -6.42
C THR A 123 -3.35 1.39 -6.99
N ILE A 124 -2.93 1.88 -8.16
CA ILE A 124 -3.51 3.07 -8.80
C ILE A 124 -4.93 2.78 -9.26
N GLN A 125 -5.13 1.63 -9.89
CA GLN A 125 -6.46 1.17 -10.30
C GLN A 125 -7.34 0.85 -9.09
N SER A 126 -6.77 0.27 -8.02
CA SER A 126 -7.50 0.06 -6.77
C SER A 126 -8.04 1.38 -6.22
N ALA A 127 -7.21 2.42 -6.14
CA ALA A 127 -7.64 3.73 -5.67
C ALA A 127 -8.73 4.32 -6.57
N PHE A 128 -8.57 4.23 -7.90
CA PHE A 128 -9.52 4.75 -8.87
C PHE A 128 -10.89 4.06 -8.77
N TYR A 129 -10.92 2.72 -8.83
CA TYR A 129 -12.19 2.00 -8.83
C TYR A 129 -12.87 2.03 -7.47
N THR A 130 -12.13 2.01 -6.37
CA THR A 130 -12.71 2.17 -5.03
C THR A 130 -13.26 3.58 -4.83
N TYR A 131 -12.59 4.62 -5.35
CA TYR A 131 -13.13 5.97 -5.32
C TYR A 131 -14.47 6.08 -6.08
N GLN A 132 -14.56 5.47 -7.26
CA GLN A 132 -15.84 5.42 -8.01
C GLN A 132 -16.95 4.71 -7.22
N LEU A 133 -16.63 3.59 -6.55
CA LEU A 133 -17.61 2.91 -5.70
C LEU A 133 -18.00 3.77 -4.50
N MET A 134 -17.04 4.46 -3.87
CA MET A 134 -17.33 5.37 -2.76
C MET A 134 -18.26 6.51 -3.20
N GLN A 135 -18.00 7.10 -4.37
CA GLN A 135 -18.90 8.13 -4.93
C GLN A 135 -20.32 7.62 -5.17
N ALA A 136 -20.47 6.40 -5.70
CA ALA A 136 -21.77 5.79 -5.94
C ALA A 136 -22.58 5.52 -4.66
N HIS A 137 -21.92 5.53 -3.50
CA HIS A 137 -22.53 5.35 -2.19
C HIS A 137 -22.54 6.62 -1.34
N ASP A 138 -22.15 7.77 -1.89
CA ASP A 138 -21.98 9.05 -1.17
C ASP A 138 -21.02 8.96 0.01
N TRP A 139 -20.00 8.09 -0.06
CA TRP A 139 -18.95 7.95 0.96
C TRP A 139 -17.82 8.92 0.68
N THR A 140 -17.36 9.57 1.75
CA THR A 140 -16.34 10.61 1.71
C THR A 140 -15.10 10.29 2.52
N SER A 141 -15.13 9.19 3.30
CA SER A 141 -14.04 8.82 4.19
C SER A 141 -13.74 7.33 4.20
N ALA A 142 -12.44 6.97 4.29
CA ALA A 142 -11.98 5.59 4.30
C ALA A 142 -10.83 5.34 5.28
N LEU A 143 -10.92 4.25 6.05
CA LEU A 143 -9.75 3.64 6.68
C LEU A 143 -9.14 2.65 5.67
N VAL A 144 -7.91 2.89 5.22
CA VAL A 144 -7.25 2.07 4.20
C VAL A 144 -6.24 1.12 4.86
N VAL A 145 -6.53 -0.16 4.82
CA VAL A 145 -5.70 -1.21 5.43
C VAL A 145 -4.75 -1.81 4.40
N SER A 146 -3.46 -1.86 4.73
CA SER A 146 -2.44 -2.46 3.89
C SER A 146 -1.23 -2.97 4.69
N SER A 147 -0.22 -3.54 4.02
CA SER A 147 1.03 -3.97 4.66
C SER A 147 1.88 -2.78 5.11
N PRO A 148 2.71 -2.91 6.16
CA PRO A 148 3.49 -1.80 6.72
C PRO A 148 4.37 -1.07 5.71
N THR A 149 4.97 -1.79 4.77
CA THR A 149 5.81 -1.20 3.72
C THR A 149 4.99 -0.54 2.62
N HIS A 150 3.77 -1.01 2.36
CA HIS A 150 2.94 -0.53 1.26
C HIS A 150 2.11 0.72 1.61
N ILE A 151 1.87 1.01 2.90
CA ILE A 151 0.95 2.08 3.31
C ILE A 151 1.33 3.46 2.75
N ARG A 152 2.62 3.80 2.65
CA ARG A 152 3.04 5.11 2.16
C ARG A 152 2.86 5.26 0.66
N ARG A 153 3.04 4.19 -0.13
CA ARG A 153 2.71 4.19 -1.55
C ARG A 153 1.19 4.31 -1.77
N ALA A 154 0.42 3.55 -1.01
CA ALA A 154 -1.04 3.65 -1.05
C ALA A 154 -1.48 5.07 -0.68
N SER A 155 -0.95 5.63 0.42
CA SER A 155 -1.23 6.99 0.86
C SER A 155 -0.94 8.03 -0.23
N LEU A 156 0.25 7.96 -0.85
CA LEU A 156 0.62 8.87 -1.94
C LEU A 156 -0.37 8.80 -3.12
N ILE A 157 -0.89 7.61 -3.42
CA ILE A 157 -1.87 7.42 -4.49
C ILE A 157 -3.26 7.92 -4.08
N PHE A 158 -3.73 7.57 -2.87
CA PHE A 158 -5.03 8.01 -2.37
C PHE A 158 -5.12 9.53 -2.15
N SER A 159 -4.01 10.21 -1.87
CA SER A 159 -3.98 11.67 -1.73
C SER A 159 -4.34 12.45 -3.00
N HIS A 160 -4.45 11.79 -4.15
CA HIS A 160 -4.93 12.41 -5.39
C HIS A 160 -6.46 12.50 -5.47
N TYR A 161 -7.19 11.83 -4.56
CA TYR A 161 -8.63 11.82 -4.55
C TYR A 161 -9.19 12.69 -3.41
N PRO A 162 -10.32 13.38 -3.61
CA PRO A 162 -10.95 14.21 -2.59
C PRO A 162 -11.72 13.34 -1.57
N LEU A 163 -10.96 12.59 -0.78
CA LEU A 163 -11.45 11.71 0.29
C LEU A 163 -10.73 12.06 1.58
N ALA A 164 -11.40 11.92 2.72
CA ALA A 164 -10.75 11.85 4.02
C ALA A 164 -10.23 10.41 4.22
N TRP A 165 -8.93 10.23 4.40
CA TRP A 165 -8.34 8.90 4.53
C TRP A 165 -7.33 8.81 5.66
N ARG A 166 -7.24 7.61 6.22
CA ARG A 166 -6.17 7.20 7.14
C ARG A 166 -5.69 5.82 6.76
N MET A 167 -4.37 5.65 6.72
CA MET A 167 -3.75 4.35 6.51
C MET A 167 -3.65 3.59 7.82
N ASP A 168 -3.92 2.29 7.77
CA ASP A 168 -3.75 1.37 8.87
C ASP A 168 -2.86 0.20 8.44
N ALA A 169 -1.80 -0.04 9.20
CA ALA A 169 -0.81 -1.06 8.89
C ALA A 169 -1.19 -2.39 9.53
N ALA A 170 -1.48 -3.38 8.71
CA ALA A 170 -1.67 -4.75 9.19
C ALA A 170 -0.39 -5.29 9.85
N PRO A 171 -0.48 -6.18 10.83
CA PRO A 171 0.67 -6.88 11.37
C PRO A 171 1.41 -7.67 10.29
N TRP A 172 2.72 -7.87 10.48
CA TRP A 172 3.47 -8.78 9.62
C TRP A 172 2.94 -10.21 9.70
N PRO A 173 2.87 -10.94 8.58
CA PRO A 173 2.64 -12.38 8.63
C PRO A 173 3.67 -13.06 9.54
N PRO A 174 3.26 -13.97 10.43
CA PRO A 174 4.13 -14.56 11.46
C PRO A 174 5.27 -15.42 10.89
N ASP A 175 5.12 -15.90 9.65
CA ASP A 175 6.09 -16.70 8.92
C ASP A 175 7.12 -15.86 8.14
N TYR A 176 7.01 -14.51 8.17
CA TYR A 176 7.95 -13.64 7.48
C TYR A 176 9.29 -13.58 8.21
N ARG A 177 10.36 -13.95 7.48
CA ARG A 177 11.74 -13.90 7.97
C ARG A 177 12.30 -12.47 7.83
N PHE A 178 13.28 -12.14 8.66
CA PHE A 178 13.95 -10.84 8.64
C PHE A 178 14.36 -10.39 7.22
N TRP A 179 14.95 -11.29 6.42
CA TRP A 179 15.39 -10.95 5.07
C TRP A 179 14.23 -10.65 4.11
N THR A 180 13.09 -11.30 4.27
CA THR A 180 11.86 -11.00 3.52
C THR A 180 11.38 -9.60 3.84
N VAL A 181 11.30 -9.26 5.13
CA VAL A 181 10.88 -7.92 5.58
C VAL A 181 11.84 -6.84 5.09
N LEU A 182 13.17 -7.09 5.18
CA LEU A 182 14.19 -6.15 4.68
C LEU A 182 14.07 -5.91 3.17
N TRP A 183 13.86 -6.97 2.40
CA TRP A 183 13.65 -6.87 0.96
C TRP A 183 12.39 -6.06 0.62
N LEU A 184 11.28 -6.32 1.30
CA LEU A 184 10.03 -5.56 1.12
C LEU A 184 10.21 -4.07 1.45
N TRP A 185 10.92 -3.75 2.54
CA TRP A 185 11.23 -2.36 2.86
C TRP A 185 12.10 -1.69 1.79
N THR A 186 13.18 -2.31 1.38
CA THR A 186 14.09 -1.71 0.40
C THR A 186 13.44 -1.50 -0.96
N SER A 187 12.66 -2.49 -1.43
CA SER A 187 11.93 -2.41 -2.69
C SER A 187 10.85 -1.32 -2.66
N GLU A 188 10.07 -1.23 -1.58
CA GLU A 188 9.01 -0.21 -1.46
C GLU A 188 9.57 1.20 -1.28
N ILE A 189 10.64 1.38 -0.50
CA ILE A 189 11.31 2.68 -0.38
C ILE A 189 11.77 3.16 -1.77
N GLY A 190 12.45 2.29 -2.52
CA GLY A 190 12.94 2.63 -3.86
C GLY A 190 11.81 2.96 -4.83
N TYR A 191 10.84 2.07 -4.97
CA TYR A 191 9.73 2.22 -5.92
C TYR A 191 8.82 3.41 -5.58
N THR A 192 8.50 3.60 -4.30
CA THR A 192 7.62 4.71 -3.85
C THR A 192 8.31 6.06 -4.02
N SER A 193 9.59 6.16 -3.65
CA SER A 193 10.36 7.40 -3.82
C SER A 193 10.53 7.75 -5.29
N TYR A 194 10.80 6.75 -6.16
CA TYR A 194 10.81 6.94 -7.60
C TYR A 194 9.46 7.47 -8.09
N GLY A 195 8.35 6.82 -7.71
CA GLY A 195 7.01 7.23 -8.11
C GLY A 195 6.64 8.64 -7.63
N ARG A 196 7.14 9.04 -6.46
CA ARG A 196 6.93 10.41 -5.94
C ARG A 196 7.68 11.48 -6.75
N ILE A 197 8.87 11.17 -7.24
CA ILE A 197 9.73 12.12 -7.98
C ILE A 197 9.32 12.20 -9.45
N PHE A 198 9.12 11.05 -10.09
CA PHE A 198 8.96 10.92 -11.54
C PHE A 198 7.53 10.56 -11.98
N GLY A 199 6.63 10.30 -11.03
CA GLY A 199 5.31 9.73 -11.28
C GLY A 199 5.34 8.20 -11.42
N PHE A 200 4.17 7.59 -11.19
CA PHE A 200 4.00 6.15 -11.39
C PHE A 200 3.71 5.84 -12.86
N PRO A 201 4.22 4.74 -13.42
CA PRO A 201 3.89 4.30 -14.78
C PRO A 201 2.37 4.14 -14.96
N ASN A 202 1.83 4.62 -16.10
CA ASN A 202 0.42 4.53 -16.46
C ASN A 202 -0.56 5.23 -15.48
N ALA A 203 -0.08 6.15 -14.64
CA ALA A 203 -0.91 6.86 -13.68
C ALA A 203 -1.90 7.83 -14.34
N GLY A 204 -1.54 8.41 -15.47
CA GLY A 204 -2.30 9.49 -16.14
C GLY A 204 -3.72 9.13 -16.58
N GLN A 205 -4.07 7.84 -16.67
CA GLN A 205 -5.44 7.39 -16.99
C GLN A 205 -6.36 7.30 -15.77
N TYR A 206 -5.79 7.17 -14.58
CA TYR A 206 -6.51 6.82 -13.36
C TYR A 206 -6.37 7.87 -12.26
N LEU A 207 -5.27 8.63 -12.23
CA LEU A 207 -5.12 9.70 -11.24
C LEU A 207 -5.71 10.99 -11.80
N PRO A 208 -6.51 11.72 -11.02
CA PRO A 208 -6.96 13.05 -11.38
C PRO A 208 -5.78 13.94 -11.69
N HIS A 209 -5.88 14.78 -12.72
CA HIS A 209 -4.86 15.79 -13.08
C HIS A 209 -4.82 16.91 -12.03
N THR A 210 -4.34 16.60 -10.84
CA THR A 210 -4.03 17.59 -9.83
C THR A 210 -2.52 17.82 -9.86
N HIS A 211 -2.12 19.05 -10.11
CA HIS A 211 -0.76 19.49 -9.84
C HIS A 211 -0.36 19.00 -8.45
N PHE A 212 0.83 18.39 -8.34
CA PHE A 212 1.45 18.06 -7.07
C PHE A 212 1.57 19.34 -6.23
N SER A 213 0.50 19.72 -5.54
CA SER A 213 0.60 20.67 -4.48
C SER A 213 1.18 19.91 -3.28
N VAL A 214 2.48 20.09 -3.08
CA VAL A 214 3.13 19.73 -1.81
C VAL A 214 2.25 20.34 -0.71
N PRO A 215 1.75 19.55 0.26
CA PRO A 215 1.07 20.13 1.40
C PRO A 215 2.03 21.17 2.02
N ARG A 216 1.59 22.40 2.14
CA ARG A 216 2.34 23.42 2.88
C ARG A 216 2.44 22.92 4.33
N LEU A 217 3.67 22.81 4.80
CA LEU A 217 4.04 22.53 6.18
C LEU A 217 3.37 23.53 7.14
#